data_66e4bfd90df8e702814b6a0889b69164
#
_entry.id   66e4bfd90df8e702814b6a0889b69164
#
_cell.length_a   1.000
_cell.length_b   1.000
_cell.length_c   1.000
_cell.angle_alpha   90.00
_cell.angle_beta   90.00
_cell.angle_gamma   90.00
#
_symmetry.space_group_name_H-M   'P 1'
#
loop_
_entity.id
_entity.type
_entity.pdbx_description
1 polymer ?
#
loop_
_entity_poly.entity_id
_entity_poly.type
_entity_poly.pdbx_seq_one_letter_code
_entity_poly.pdbx_strand_id
1 'polypeptide(L)'
;MLEQILTDIQKADPDWNIVLLRYFNPIGAHESGLIGENPNGIPNNLMPYITQVAVGKLKSLGVFGNDYDTPDGTGVRDFIHVMDLAKGHVKALKKLEGHSGLSIYNLGTGVGYSVLDVVKNFEKATGIQIPYEIKPRRAGDIATCYSDAVSYTHLTLPTKLEV
;
A
#
# COMPACT_ATOMS: atom_id res chain seq x y z
N MET A 1 13.37 -13.52 -4.81
CA MET A 1 14.80 -13.68 -4.49
C MET A 1 15.10 -13.46 -3.00
N LEU A 2 14.85 -12.29 -2.39
CA LEU A 2 15.15 -12.04 -0.97
C LEU A 2 14.42 -13.00 -0.02
N GLU A 3 13.14 -13.25 -0.22
CA GLU A 3 12.38 -14.22 0.60
C GLU A 3 13.00 -15.62 0.54
N GLN A 4 13.46 -16.07 -0.64
CA GLN A 4 14.10 -17.36 -0.78
C GLN A 4 15.43 -17.41 -0.01
N ILE A 5 16.25 -16.37 -0.13
CA ILE A 5 17.52 -16.28 0.62
C ILE A 5 17.27 -16.37 2.12
N LEU A 6 16.31 -15.60 2.65
CA LEU A 6 15.97 -15.60 4.07
C LEU A 6 15.40 -16.95 4.53
N THR A 7 14.59 -17.60 3.68
CA THR A 7 14.09 -18.95 3.93
C THR A 7 15.23 -19.97 4.00
N ASP A 8 16.19 -19.88 3.10
CA ASP A 8 17.33 -20.81 3.04
C ASP A 8 18.30 -20.57 4.20
N ILE A 9 18.51 -19.33 4.63
CA ILE A 9 19.26 -18.98 5.84
C ILE A 9 18.63 -19.63 7.06
N GLN A 10 17.31 -19.48 7.25
CA GLN A 10 16.60 -20.04 8.40
C GLN A 10 16.64 -21.58 8.41
N LYS A 11 16.59 -22.21 7.24
CA LYS A 11 16.75 -23.67 7.13
C LYS A 11 18.16 -24.14 7.45
N ALA A 12 19.17 -23.36 7.06
CA ALA A 12 20.58 -23.69 7.31
C ALA A 12 20.96 -23.50 8.79
N ASP A 13 20.36 -22.52 9.43
CA ASP A 13 20.59 -22.21 10.86
C ASP A 13 19.24 -21.91 11.54
N PRO A 14 18.68 -22.92 12.26
CA PRO A 14 17.38 -22.80 12.94
C PRO A 14 17.32 -21.75 14.05
N ASP A 15 18.44 -21.21 14.52
CA ASP A 15 18.48 -20.16 15.53
C ASP A 15 18.01 -18.80 14.98
N TRP A 16 17.94 -18.65 13.65
CA TRP A 16 17.39 -17.47 13.03
C TRP A 16 15.86 -17.40 13.17
N ASN A 17 15.40 -16.28 13.69
CA ASN A 17 13.97 -15.93 13.75
C ASN A 17 13.65 -14.90 12.69
N ILE A 18 12.83 -15.25 11.72
CA ILE A 18 12.55 -14.42 10.55
C ILE A 18 11.05 -14.18 10.39
N VAL A 19 10.67 -12.92 10.27
CA VAL A 19 9.31 -12.54 9.84
C VAL A 19 9.39 -11.78 8.52
N LEU A 20 8.74 -12.32 7.50
CA LEU A 20 8.61 -11.68 6.19
C LEU A 20 7.27 -10.94 6.12
N LEU A 21 7.32 -9.64 5.87
CA LEU A 21 6.12 -8.80 5.72
C LEU A 21 5.96 -8.38 4.27
N ARG A 22 4.92 -8.88 3.61
CA ARG A 22 4.51 -8.50 2.26
C ARG A 22 3.44 -7.43 2.37
N TYR A 23 3.81 -6.18 2.36
CA TYR A 23 2.86 -5.07 2.47
C TYR A 23 2.46 -4.53 1.10
N PHE A 24 1.20 -4.13 1.00
CA PHE A 24 0.59 -3.52 -0.17
C PHE A 24 0.86 -2.00 -0.19
N ASN A 25 0.08 -1.22 -0.91
CA ASN A 25 0.36 0.19 -1.13
C ASN A 25 0.09 1.02 0.15
N PRO A 26 1.12 1.54 0.85
CA PRO A 26 0.89 2.39 2.00
C PRO A 26 0.39 3.77 1.58
N ILE A 27 -0.59 4.29 2.33
CA ILE A 27 -1.13 5.64 2.15
C ILE A 27 -1.38 6.30 3.52
N GLY A 28 -1.68 7.60 3.48
CA GLY A 28 -2.01 8.37 4.68
C GLY A 28 -0.81 8.96 5.39
N ALA A 29 -1.07 9.56 6.53
CA ALA A 29 -0.09 10.23 7.37
C ALA A 29 -0.43 9.99 8.85
N HIS A 30 0.48 10.36 9.74
CA HIS A 30 0.19 10.38 11.17
C HIS A 30 -0.84 11.49 11.50
N GLU A 31 -1.74 11.23 12.43
CA GLU A 31 -2.82 12.16 12.83
C GLU A 31 -2.33 13.53 13.30
N SER A 32 -1.09 13.60 13.81
CA SER A 32 -0.46 14.89 14.21
C SER A 32 -0.13 15.80 13.01
N GLY A 33 -0.14 15.28 11.77
CA GLY A 33 0.31 16.01 10.58
C GLY A 33 1.83 16.25 10.50
N LEU A 34 2.61 15.77 11.48
CA LEU A 34 4.07 15.97 11.52
C LEU A 34 4.86 14.93 10.71
N ILE A 35 4.25 13.78 10.43
CA ILE A 35 4.85 12.68 9.70
C ILE A 35 3.91 12.29 8.56
N GLY A 36 4.43 12.31 7.34
CA GLY A 36 3.71 11.93 6.13
C GLY A 36 4.68 11.66 4.98
N GLU A 37 4.15 11.46 3.78
CA GLU A 37 4.95 11.19 2.60
C GLU A 37 5.23 12.50 1.84
N ASN A 38 6.49 12.91 1.83
CA ASN A 38 6.95 14.08 1.08
C ASN A 38 8.21 13.71 0.26
N PRO A 39 8.05 13.02 -0.88
CA PRO A 39 9.18 12.56 -1.67
C PRO A 39 9.95 13.71 -2.30
N ASN A 40 11.26 13.53 -2.45
CA ASN A 40 12.10 14.44 -3.22
C ASN A 40 11.82 14.25 -4.72
N GLY A 41 11.45 15.33 -5.42
CA GLY A 41 11.12 15.29 -6.85
C GLY A 41 9.67 14.88 -7.14
N ILE A 42 9.45 14.31 -8.33
CA ILE A 42 8.12 13.88 -8.78
C ILE A 42 7.76 12.56 -8.07
N PRO A 43 6.59 12.50 -7.39
CA PRO A 43 6.17 11.28 -6.70
C PRO A 43 5.96 10.10 -7.64
N ASN A 44 6.35 8.91 -7.20
CA ASN A 44 6.04 7.66 -7.89
C ASN A 44 4.76 6.99 -7.35
N ASN A 45 4.35 7.31 -6.11
CA ASN A 45 3.15 6.79 -5.49
C ASN A 45 1.93 7.66 -5.79
N LEU A 46 0.74 7.06 -5.84
CA LEU A 46 -0.50 7.71 -6.22
C LEU A 46 -0.87 8.86 -5.28
N MET A 47 -0.93 8.61 -3.96
CA MET A 47 -1.42 9.59 -2.99
C MET A 47 -0.54 10.86 -2.91
N PRO A 48 0.80 10.79 -2.80
CA PRO A 48 1.62 12.00 -2.81
C PRO A 48 1.56 12.74 -4.14
N TYR A 49 1.29 12.04 -5.26
CA TYR A 49 1.04 12.72 -6.54
C TYR A 49 -0.28 13.51 -6.50
N ILE A 50 -1.36 12.89 -6.03
CA ILE A 50 -2.68 13.54 -5.86
C ILE A 50 -2.54 14.77 -4.96
N THR A 51 -1.86 14.65 -3.81
CA THR A 51 -1.68 15.79 -2.89
C THR A 51 -0.87 16.91 -3.49
N GLN A 52 0.16 16.62 -4.31
CA GLN A 52 0.92 17.66 -5.03
C GLN A 52 0.10 18.35 -6.13
N VAL A 53 -0.82 17.64 -6.76
CA VAL A 53 -1.81 18.25 -7.68
C VAL A 53 -2.78 19.15 -6.90
N ALA A 54 -3.31 18.66 -5.79
CA ALA A 54 -4.26 19.38 -4.94
C ALA A 54 -3.71 20.73 -4.43
N VAL A 55 -2.42 20.78 -4.08
CA VAL A 55 -1.76 22.02 -3.63
C VAL A 55 -1.15 22.84 -4.78
N GLY A 56 -1.40 22.47 -6.03
CA GLY A 56 -0.96 23.21 -7.23
C GLY A 56 0.54 23.08 -7.57
N LYS A 57 1.28 22.15 -6.95
CA LYS A 57 2.67 21.87 -7.32
C LYS A 57 2.78 21.15 -8.65
N LEU A 58 1.82 20.29 -8.97
CA LEU A 58 1.70 19.60 -10.26
C LEU A 58 0.39 19.99 -10.95
N LYS A 59 0.38 19.99 -12.28
CA LYS A 59 -0.78 20.47 -13.08
C LYS A 59 -1.92 19.45 -13.13
N SER A 60 -1.60 18.18 -13.30
CA SER A 60 -2.58 17.10 -13.46
C SER A 60 -2.00 15.76 -13.01
N LEU A 61 -2.85 14.83 -12.64
CA LEU A 61 -2.50 13.45 -12.35
C LEU A 61 -2.46 12.63 -13.65
N GLY A 62 -1.39 11.87 -13.89
CA GLY A 62 -1.37 10.87 -14.95
C GLY A 62 -2.02 9.57 -14.50
N VAL A 63 -3.12 9.15 -15.14
CA VAL A 63 -3.77 7.86 -14.94
C VAL A 63 -3.33 6.91 -16.05
N PHE A 64 -2.59 5.86 -15.70
CA PHE A 64 -1.97 4.95 -16.67
C PHE A 64 -2.87 3.78 -17.01
N GLY A 65 -3.52 3.87 -18.19
CA GLY A 65 -4.50 2.92 -18.69
C GLY A 65 -5.92 3.19 -18.14
N ASN A 66 -6.91 3.02 -19.01
CA ASN A 66 -8.34 3.08 -18.70
C ASN A 66 -9.11 1.94 -19.36
N ASP A 67 -8.39 0.90 -19.75
CA ASP A 67 -8.87 -0.24 -20.54
C ASP A 67 -8.53 -1.58 -19.85
N TYR A 68 -8.23 -1.56 -18.53
CA TYR A 68 -8.10 -2.78 -17.73
C TYR A 68 -9.47 -3.42 -17.50
N ASP A 69 -9.48 -4.73 -17.32
CA ASP A 69 -10.67 -5.47 -16.88
C ASP A 69 -10.94 -5.22 -15.40
N THR A 70 -11.46 -4.03 -15.11
CA THR A 70 -11.79 -3.49 -13.78
C THR A 70 -13.04 -2.62 -13.89
N PRO A 71 -13.74 -2.31 -12.79
CA PRO A 71 -15.02 -1.59 -12.85
C PRO A 71 -14.99 -0.24 -13.57
N ASP A 72 -13.88 0.48 -13.54
CA ASP A 72 -13.73 1.79 -14.19
C ASP A 72 -12.59 1.82 -15.23
N GLY A 73 -12.02 0.66 -15.54
CA GLY A 73 -10.94 0.51 -16.51
C GLY A 73 -9.56 0.89 -15.97
N THR A 74 -9.45 1.40 -14.73
CA THR A 74 -8.14 1.77 -14.15
C THR A 74 -7.61 0.68 -13.21
N GLY A 75 -6.30 0.70 -12.93
CA GLY A 75 -5.68 -0.33 -12.10
C GLY A 75 -6.21 -0.34 -10.66
N VAL A 76 -6.43 -1.54 -10.12
CA VAL A 76 -6.94 -1.76 -8.75
C VAL A 76 -5.81 -2.21 -7.84
N ARG A 77 -5.69 -1.57 -6.68
CA ARG A 77 -4.68 -1.86 -5.65
C ARG A 77 -5.29 -1.89 -4.26
N ASP A 78 -4.64 -2.64 -3.37
CA ASP A 78 -4.93 -2.62 -1.94
C ASP A 78 -4.13 -1.47 -1.29
N PHE A 79 -4.82 -0.59 -0.59
CA PHE A 79 -4.21 0.52 0.11
C PHE A 79 -4.33 0.32 1.62
N ILE A 80 -3.19 0.26 2.31
CA ILE A 80 -3.10 0.14 3.76
C ILE A 80 -2.69 1.46 4.40
N HIS A 81 -3.36 1.87 5.47
CA HIS A 81 -2.96 3.08 6.17
C HIS A 81 -1.56 2.91 6.80
N VAL A 82 -0.69 3.91 6.63
CA VAL A 82 0.71 3.84 7.09
C VAL A 82 0.84 3.56 8.58
N MET A 83 -0.11 4.03 9.41
CA MET A 83 -0.14 3.74 10.84
C MET A 83 -0.44 2.26 11.12
N ASP A 84 -1.29 1.61 10.34
CA ASP A 84 -1.58 0.19 10.50
C ASP A 84 -0.41 -0.66 9.99
N LEU A 85 0.24 -0.23 8.93
CA LEU A 85 1.50 -0.83 8.48
C LEU A 85 2.58 -0.75 9.59
N ALA A 86 2.76 0.42 10.22
CA ALA A 86 3.69 0.60 11.33
C ALA A 86 3.35 -0.30 12.54
N LYS A 87 2.07 -0.39 12.91
CA LYS A 87 1.60 -1.32 13.96
C LYS A 87 1.88 -2.78 13.59
N GLY A 88 1.73 -3.14 12.32
CA GLY A 88 2.08 -4.47 11.80
C GLY A 88 3.54 -4.81 12.04
N HIS A 89 4.46 -3.89 11.75
CA HIS A 89 5.89 -4.06 12.03
C HIS A 89 6.18 -4.26 13.52
N VAL A 90 5.57 -3.43 14.38
CA VAL A 90 5.74 -3.57 15.85
C VAL A 90 5.21 -4.93 16.36
N LYS A 91 4.06 -5.40 15.82
CA LYS A 91 3.53 -6.73 16.17
C LYS A 91 4.43 -7.86 15.66
N ALA A 92 5.04 -7.71 14.48
CA ALA A 92 5.99 -8.67 13.95
C ALA A 92 7.23 -8.80 14.86
N LEU A 93 7.76 -7.69 15.39
CA LEU A 93 8.86 -7.72 16.36
C LEU A 93 8.48 -8.50 17.63
N LYS A 94 7.29 -8.24 18.18
CA LYS A 94 6.79 -9.01 19.34
C LYS A 94 6.63 -10.51 19.05
N LYS A 95 6.30 -10.86 17.81
CA LYS A 95 6.22 -12.27 17.39
C LYS A 95 7.58 -12.94 17.43
N LEU A 96 8.66 -12.22 17.10
CA LEU A 96 10.02 -12.75 17.15
C LEU A 96 10.49 -13.08 18.57
N GLU A 97 9.98 -12.39 19.61
CA GLU A 97 10.34 -12.62 21.00
C GLU A 97 9.89 -14.00 21.54
N GLY A 98 8.89 -14.62 20.94
CA GLY A 98 8.30 -15.87 21.40
C GLY A 98 8.30 -17.05 20.43
N HIS A 99 8.87 -16.89 19.24
CA HIS A 99 8.84 -17.91 18.18
C HIS A 99 10.19 -18.04 17.50
N SER A 100 10.61 -19.28 17.31
CA SER A 100 11.70 -19.62 16.39
C SER A 100 11.15 -19.95 14.99
N GLY A 101 11.94 -19.68 13.97
CA GLY A 101 11.66 -20.07 12.61
C GLY A 101 11.21 -18.95 11.70
N LEU A 102 10.55 -19.33 10.59
CA LEU A 102 10.11 -18.42 9.54
C LEU A 102 8.59 -18.24 9.59
N SER A 103 8.16 -16.98 9.62
CA SER A 103 6.75 -16.60 9.46
C SER A 103 6.60 -15.61 8.31
N ILE A 104 5.53 -15.74 7.51
CA ILE A 104 5.24 -14.87 6.37
C ILE A 104 3.83 -14.29 6.54
N TYR A 105 3.71 -12.96 6.43
CA TYR A 105 2.43 -12.25 6.56
C TYR A 105 2.24 -11.28 5.41
N ASN A 106 1.02 -11.25 4.85
CA ASN A 106 0.57 -10.20 3.96
C ASN A 106 -0.03 -9.07 4.79
N LEU A 107 0.38 -7.83 4.57
CA LEU A 107 -0.16 -6.63 5.22
C LEU A 107 -0.89 -5.78 4.17
N GLY A 108 -2.19 -5.94 4.10
CA GLY A 108 -3.13 -5.22 3.26
C GLY A 108 -4.51 -5.19 3.92
N THR A 109 -5.51 -4.62 3.28
CA THR A 109 -6.88 -4.56 3.78
C THR A 109 -7.77 -5.68 3.25
N GLY A 110 -7.32 -6.36 2.20
CA GLY A 110 -8.13 -7.33 1.45
C GLY A 110 -9.17 -6.68 0.53
N VAL A 111 -9.15 -5.34 0.42
CA VAL A 111 -10.07 -4.59 -0.42
C VAL A 111 -9.28 -3.84 -1.50
N GLY A 112 -9.70 -4.02 -2.75
CA GLY A 112 -9.10 -3.32 -3.89
C GLY A 112 -9.85 -2.02 -4.20
N TYR A 113 -9.09 -0.94 -4.40
CA TYR A 113 -9.60 0.35 -4.87
C TYR A 113 -8.94 0.71 -6.19
N SER A 114 -9.73 1.22 -7.13
CA SER A 114 -9.21 1.71 -8.39
C SER A 114 -8.50 3.06 -8.23
N VAL A 115 -7.70 3.44 -9.22
CA VAL A 115 -7.09 4.79 -9.22
C VAL A 115 -8.15 5.87 -9.15
N LEU A 116 -9.24 5.74 -9.91
CA LEU A 116 -10.33 6.74 -9.91
C LEU A 116 -11.17 6.70 -8.63
N ASP A 117 -11.29 5.55 -7.95
CA ASP A 117 -11.91 5.49 -6.62
C ASP A 117 -11.12 6.33 -5.62
N VAL A 118 -9.79 6.20 -5.61
CA VAL A 118 -8.93 7.00 -4.73
C VAL A 118 -9.06 8.49 -5.03
N VAL A 119 -9.07 8.88 -6.31
CA VAL A 119 -9.26 10.28 -6.72
C VAL A 119 -10.61 10.81 -6.23
N LYS A 120 -11.71 10.11 -6.52
CA LYS A 120 -13.06 10.51 -6.12
C LYS A 120 -13.21 10.65 -4.60
N ASN A 121 -12.65 9.71 -3.84
CA ASN A 121 -12.68 9.77 -2.37
C ASN A 121 -11.85 10.94 -1.84
N PHE A 122 -10.69 11.23 -2.43
CA PHE A 122 -9.90 12.39 -2.08
C PHE A 122 -10.65 13.70 -2.36
N GLU A 123 -11.26 13.84 -3.53
CA GLU A 123 -12.09 15.00 -3.90
C GLU A 123 -13.26 15.18 -2.94
N LYS A 124 -13.95 14.08 -2.60
CA LYS A 124 -15.07 14.11 -1.64
C LYS A 124 -14.63 14.56 -0.24
N ALA A 125 -13.47 14.08 0.23
CA ALA A 125 -12.95 14.40 1.55
C ALA A 125 -12.44 15.84 1.67
N THR A 126 -11.83 16.36 0.59
CA THR A 126 -11.16 17.67 0.63
C THR A 126 -11.95 18.80 -0.03
N GLY A 127 -12.92 18.49 -0.88
CA GLY A 127 -13.61 19.45 -1.74
C GLY A 127 -12.76 19.98 -2.90
N ILE A 128 -11.55 19.44 -3.10
CA ILE A 128 -10.61 19.90 -4.14
C ILE A 128 -10.71 18.97 -5.33
N GLN A 129 -11.00 19.53 -6.52
CA GLN A 129 -11.01 18.79 -7.79
C GLN A 129 -9.58 18.42 -8.20
N ILE A 130 -9.38 17.20 -8.67
CA ILE A 130 -8.09 16.69 -9.12
C ILE A 130 -8.12 16.50 -10.64
N PRO A 131 -7.56 17.43 -11.42
CA PRO A 131 -7.45 17.24 -12.86
C PRO A 131 -6.53 16.06 -13.16
N TYR A 132 -6.98 15.19 -14.07
CA TYR A 132 -6.19 14.04 -14.51
C TYR A 132 -6.23 13.85 -16.01
N GLU A 133 -5.22 13.15 -16.52
CA GLU A 133 -5.07 12.79 -17.94
C GLU A 133 -4.87 11.28 -18.06
N ILE A 134 -5.62 10.65 -18.96
CA ILE A 134 -5.40 9.24 -19.28
C ILE A 134 -4.13 9.12 -20.12
N LYS A 135 -3.24 8.23 -19.68
CA LYS A 135 -1.98 7.92 -20.36
C LYS A 135 -1.94 6.45 -20.75
N PRO A 136 -1.13 6.06 -21.73
CA PRO A 136 -0.93 4.63 -22.06
C PRO A 136 -0.53 3.81 -20.83
N ARG A 137 -0.88 2.53 -20.84
CA ARG A 137 -0.45 1.58 -19.78
C ARG A 137 1.07 1.59 -19.62
N ARG A 138 1.54 1.48 -18.40
CA ARG A 138 2.96 1.25 -18.13
C ARG A 138 3.29 -0.24 -18.33
N ALA A 139 4.50 -0.51 -18.83
CA ALA A 139 4.96 -1.89 -18.95
C ALA A 139 5.04 -2.56 -17.55
N GLY A 140 4.46 -3.77 -17.46
CA GLY A 140 4.45 -4.55 -16.22
C GLY A 140 3.32 -4.21 -15.25
N ASP A 141 2.48 -3.21 -15.51
CA ASP A 141 1.29 -2.96 -14.69
C ASP A 141 0.24 -4.07 -14.91
N ILE A 142 -0.31 -4.58 -13.80
CA ILE A 142 -1.41 -5.56 -13.79
C ILE A 142 -2.73 -4.87 -13.44
N ALA A 143 -3.83 -5.44 -13.94
CA ALA A 143 -5.16 -4.88 -13.73
C ALA A 143 -5.52 -4.77 -12.24
N THR A 144 -5.31 -5.86 -11.48
CA THR A 144 -5.77 -5.97 -10.10
C THR A 144 -4.71 -6.63 -9.22
N CYS A 145 -4.44 -6.02 -8.04
CA CYS A 145 -3.57 -6.59 -7.02
C CYS A 145 -4.02 -6.13 -5.63
N TYR A 146 -4.57 -7.07 -4.85
CA TYR A 146 -4.91 -6.84 -3.44
C TYR A 146 -4.61 -8.09 -2.62
N SER A 147 -4.56 -7.94 -1.30
CA SER A 147 -4.22 -9.03 -0.40
C SER A 147 -5.36 -10.04 -0.29
N ASP A 148 -4.99 -11.31 -0.14
CA ASP A 148 -5.92 -12.31 0.37
C ASP A 148 -6.05 -12.13 1.88
N ALA A 149 -7.23 -11.68 2.34
CA ALA A 149 -7.50 -11.39 3.74
C ALA A 149 -7.49 -12.64 4.64
N VAL A 150 -7.52 -13.85 4.08
CA VAL A 150 -7.54 -15.09 4.85
C VAL A 150 -6.23 -15.34 5.61
N SER A 151 -5.10 -14.84 5.12
CA SER A 151 -3.81 -14.92 5.84
C SER A 151 -3.69 -13.92 7.00
N TYR A 152 -4.68 -13.06 7.20
CA TYR A 152 -4.74 -11.99 8.21
C TYR A 152 -5.10 -12.46 9.63
N THR A 153 -5.56 -13.69 9.81
CA THR A 153 -6.26 -14.13 11.02
C THR A 153 -5.41 -14.22 12.29
N HIS A 154 -4.11 -13.96 12.22
CA HIS A 154 -3.23 -14.02 13.40
C HIS A 154 -2.55 -12.70 13.81
N LEU A 155 -2.69 -11.64 13.00
CA LEU A 155 -2.27 -10.29 13.34
C LEU A 155 -3.50 -9.37 13.30
N THR A 156 -4.46 -9.55 14.20
CA THR A 156 -5.66 -8.70 14.29
C THR A 156 -5.29 -7.23 14.42
N LEU A 157 -5.30 -6.53 13.28
CA LEU A 157 -5.31 -5.08 13.20
C LEU A 157 -6.77 -4.65 13.01
N PRO A 158 -7.35 -3.78 13.83
CA PRO A 158 -8.61 -3.15 13.49
C PRO A 158 -8.37 -2.21 12.31
N THR A 159 -8.62 -2.67 11.11
CA THR A 159 -8.62 -1.84 9.92
C THR A 159 -9.94 -1.07 9.86
N LYS A 160 -9.99 0.10 10.47
CA LYS A 160 -10.95 1.14 10.10
C LYS A 160 -10.26 2.07 9.14
N LEU A 161 -10.61 2.00 7.86
CA LEU A 161 -10.44 3.10 6.94
C LEU A 161 -11.48 4.16 7.33
N GLU A 162 -11.12 5.03 8.25
CA GLU A 162 -11.78 6.32 8.40
C GLU A 162 -10.98 7.29 7.52
N VAL A 163 -11.60 7.68 6.39
CA VAL A 163 -11.14 8.76 5.53
C VAL A 163 -11.57 10.08 6.15
#